data_74d21108b7027f5695e8e11e4ac8e377
#
_entry.id   74d21108b7027f5695e8e11e4ac8e377
#
_cell.length_a   1.000
_cell.length_b   1.000
_cell.length_c   1.000
_cell.angle_alpha   90.00
_cell.angle_beta   90.00
_cell.angle_gamma   90.00
#
_symmetry.space_group_name_H-M   'P 1'
#
loop_
_entity.id
_entity.type
_entity.pdbx_description
1 polymer ?
#
loop_
_entity_poly.entity_id
_entity_poly.type
_entity_poly.pdbx_seq_one_letter_code
_entity_poly.pdbx_strand_id
1 'polypeptide(L)'
;QVLAQQVPSIPNNTLVLTVAVGVGIFLAVAIFRILFQVDLSVILIVLYVALLGMSFMVPKDFLAVAFDSGGVTTGPMTVPFIMAMGVGLASVRGDKNASSDSFGLVALSSIGPVLAVVILGCFYNPTETAYTAASAAGVATTRDVVWQFVANMPSYVREVLISLAPIVAVFAVFQLFSRRYLRRQVTRVTVGFVYTYIGLVLFLCGVNVGFAPLGASMGGDIASGRWRWLLVPIGMLIGYYIVKAEPAIQVLNRQVEGVTNGAVSARAMNRCLSIGVSASVGLSMLRVLTGLSIHWIVIPGYIIALILSRLVPKMFVGIAFDSGGVASGPMTTTFLLPL
;
A
#
# COMPACT_ATOMS: atom_id res chain seq x y z
N GLN A 1 -0.54 -13.33 -3.72
CA GLN A 1 0.48 -14.40 -3.65
C GLN A 1 1.24 -14.33 -2.31
N VAL A 2 1.79 -13.18 -1.89
CA VAL A 2 2.56 -13.07 -0.64
C VAL A 2 1.71 -13.43 0.58
N LEU A 3 0.52 -12.85 0.74
CA LEU A 3 -0.39 -13.17 1.85
C LEU A 3 -0.81 -14.64 1.91
N ALA A 4 -1.03 -15.27 0.75
CA ALA A 4 -1.41 -16.69 0.68
C ALA A 4 -0.28 -17.64 1.08
N GLN A 5 0.97 -17.23 0.92
CA GLN A 5 2.13 -18.00 1.38
C GLN A 5 2.33 -17.89 2.90
N GLN A 6 1.83 -16.82 3.51
CA GLN A 6 1.96 -16.57 4.95
C GLN A 6 0.96 -17.35 5.80
N VAL A 7 -0.21 -17.70 5.24
CA VAL A 7 -1.29 -18.37 5.97
C VAL A 7 -1.85 -19.54 5.15
N PRO A 8 -1.16 -20.69 5.12
CA PRO A 8 -1.60 -21.85 4.33
C PRO A 8 -2.94 -22.44 4.79
N SER A 9 -3.36 -22.18 6.02
CA SER A 9 -4.65 -22.64 6.57
C SER A 9 -5.87 -21.94 5.96
N ILE A 10 -5.69 -20.77 5.30
CA ILE A 10 -6.78 -20.05 4.66
C ILE A 10 -6.68 -20.21 3.14
N PRO A 11 -7.74 -20.68 2.45
CA PRO A 11 -7.74 -20.77 0.99
C PRO A 11 -7.46 -19.42 0.35
N ASN A 12 -6.54 -19.37 -0.62
CA ASN A 12 -6.11 -18.15 -1.28
C ASN A 12 -7.29 -17.34 -1.88
N ASN A 13 -8.25 -18.04 -2.50
CA ASN A 13 -9.43 -17.39 -3.08
C ASN A 13 -10.30 -16.71 -2.01
N THR A 14 -10.44 -17.33 -0.83
CA THR A 14 -11.17 -16.74 0.31
C THR A 14 -10.48 -15.48 0.80
N LEU A 15 -9.15 -15.52 0.95
CA LEU A 15 -8.38 -14.35 1.39
C LEU A 15 -8.48 -13.20 0.38
N VAL A 16 -8.30 -13.47 -0.92
CA VAL A 16 -8.42 -12.48 -1.98
C VAL A 16 -9.82 -11.86 -2.04
N LEU A 17 -10.87 -12.71 -1.95
CA LEU A 17 -12.24 -12.23 -1.97
C LEU A 17 -12.56 -11.37 -0.73
N THR A 18 -12.11 -11.79 0.45
CA THR A 18 -12.29 -11.03 1.71
C THR A 18 -11.65 -9.66 1.63
N VAL A 19 -10.41 -9.60 1.15
CA VAL A 19 -9.68 -8.34 0.92
C VAL A 19 -10.42 -7.46 -0.08
N ALA A 20 -10.86 -8.01 -1.21
CA ALA A 20 -11.57 -7.28 -2.25
C ALA A 20 -12.92 -6.70 -1.75
N VAL A 21 -13.68 -7.49 -0.99
CA VAL A 21 -14.94 -7.05 -0.36
C VAL A 21 -14.65 -5.94 0.67
N GLY A 22 -13.60 -6.11 1.49
CA GLY A 22 -13.16 -5.07 2.43
C GLY A 22 -12.85 -3.75 1.74
N VAL A 23 -12.05 -3.77 0.67
CA VAL A 23 -11.75 -2.56 -0.14
C VAL A 23 -13.04 -1.94 -0.68
N GLY A 24 -13.91 -2.75 -1.29
CA GLY A 24 -15.13 -2.26 -1.93
C GLY A 24 -16.08 -1.57 -0.94
N ILE A 25 -16.34 -2.19 0.22
CA ILE A 25 -17.19 -1.61 1.26
C ILE A 25 -16.60 -0.30 1.78
N PHE A 26 -15.31 -0.29 2.11
CA PHE A 26 -14.69 0.91 2.69
C PHE A 26 -14.44 2.02 1.68
N LEU A 27 -14.27 1.68 0.40
CA LEU A 27 -14.28 2.67 -0.67
C LEU A 27 -15.66 3.31 -0.81
N ALA A 28 -16.74 2.53 -0.71
CA ALA A 28 -18.10 3.09 -0.68
C ALA A 28 -18.29 4.00 0.55
N VAL A 29 -17.85 3.60 1.74
CA VAL A 29 -17.86 4.44 2.95
C VAL A 29 -17.09 5.75 2.73
N ALA A 30 -15.93 5.68 2.08
CA ALA A 30 -15.13 6.85 1.77
C ALA A 30 -15.84 7.81 0.79
N ILE A 31 -16.56 7.28 -0.20
CA ILE A 31 -17.40 8.06 -1.12
C ILE A 31 -18.56 8.73 -0.36
N PHE A 32 -19.30 7.95 0.44
CA PHE A 32 -20.40 8.49 1.26
C PHE A 32 -19.91 9.56 2.21
N ARG A 33 -18.74 9.39 2.84
CA ARG A 33 -18.12 10.43 3.67
C ARG A 33 -17.96 11.75 2.93
N ILE A 34 -17.45 11.72 1.68
CA ILE A 34 -17.30 12.94 0.88
C ILE A 34 -18.68 13.57 0.60
N LEU A 35 -19.67 12.78 0.20
CA LEU A 35 -21.01 13.27 -0.14
C LEU A 35 -21.74 13.85 1.06
N PHE A 36 -21.67 13.20 2.21
CA PHE A 36 -22.34 13.62 3.45
C PHE A 36 -21.52 14.53 4.35
N GLN A 37 -20.28 14.89 3.94
CA GLN A 37 -19.38 15.80 4.66
C GLN A 37 -19.03 15.32 6.08
N VAL A 38 -18.98 14.02 6.29
CA VAL A 38 -18.62 13.43 7.59
C VAL A 38 -17.15 13.65 7.88
N ASP A 39 -16.82 14.00 9.12
CA ASP A 39 -15.45 14.25 9.55
C ASP A 39 -14.60 12.98 9.47
N LEU A 40 -13.51 13.03 8.70
CA LEU A 40 -12.58 11.91 8.53
C LEU A 40 -12.00 11.44 9.85
N SER A 41 -11.62 12.37 10.74
CA SER A 41 -10.99 12.04 12.01
C SER A 41 -11.92 11.21 12.90
N VAL A 42 -13.23 11.49 12.88
CA VAL A 42 -14.20 10.72 13.66
C VAL A 42 -14.31 9.29 13.14
N ILE A 43 -14.41 9.13 11.81
CA ILE A 43 -14.48 7.80 11.19
C ILE A 43 -13.21 7.01 11.49
N LEU A 44 -12.03 7.62 11.31
CA LEU A 44 -10.76 6.96 11.60
C LEU A 44 -10.63 6.54 13.07
N ILE A 45 -11.03 7.40 14.01
CA ILE A 45 -11.01 7.04 15.44
C ILE A 45 -11.88 5.82 15.71
N VAL A 46 -13.13 5.83 15.23
CA VAL A 46 -14.05 4.70 15.44
C VAL A 46 -13.50 3.41 14.85
N LEU A 47 -13.02 3.48 13.61
CA LEU A 47 -12.49 2.31 12.90
C LEU A 47 -11.20 1.77 13.52
N TYR A 48 -10.27 2.63 13.88
CA TYR A 48 -9.01 2.17 14.50
C TYR A 48 -9.22 1.68 15.94
N VAL A 49 -10.13 2.28 16.70
CA VAL A 49 -10.49 1.75 18.03
C VAL A 49 -11.12 0.36 17.90
N ALA A 50 -12.04 0.18 16.95
CA ALA A 50 -12.62 -1.13 16.67
C ALA A 50 -11.55 -2.14 16.22
N LEU A 51 -10.67 -1.76 15.27
CA LEU A 51 -9.58 -2.59 14.77
C LEU A 51 -8.62 -3.00 15.89
N LEU A 52 -8.18 -2.06 16.72
CA LEU A 52 -7.28 -2.34 17.83
C LEU A 52 -7.95 -3.22 18.90
N GLY A 53 -9.25 -3.01 19.17
CA GLY A 53 -10.01 -3.89 20.04
C GLY A 53 -10.08 -5.33 19.52
N MET A 54 -10.38 -5.49 18.24
CA MET A 54 -10.44 -6.81 17.60
C MET A 54 -9.06 -7.47 17.45
N SER A 55 -7.97 -6.70 17.40
CA SER A 55 -6.61 -7.21 17.30
C SER A 55 -6.20 -8.14 18.46
N PHE A 56 -6.88 -8.06 19.60
CA PHE A 56 -6.67 -8.96 20.73
C PHE A 56 -7.40 -10.30 20.59
N MET A 57 -8.32 -10.43 19.62
CA MET A 57 -9.11 -11.65 19.41
C MET A 57 -8.45 -12.64 18.44
N VAL A 58 -7.39 -12.21 17.76
CA VAL A 58 -6.66 -13.01 16.77
C VAL A 58 -5.26 -13.35 17.23
N PRO A 59 -4.66 -14.47 16.76
CA PRO A 59 -3.28 -14.82 17.07
C PRO A 59 -2.30 -13.70 16.68
N LYS A 60 -1.26 -13.49 17.52
CA LYS A 60 -0.29 -12.40 17.35
C LYS A 60 0.43 -12.42 16.00
N ASP A 61 0.75 -13.60 15.50
CA ASP A 61 1.46 -13.78 14.24
C ASP A 61 0.54 -13.49 13.06
N PHE A 62 -0.73 -13.84 13.15
CA PHE A 62 -1.73 -13.52 12.13
C PHE A 62 -2.04 -12.02 12.05
N LEU A 63 -1.89 -11.29 13.16
CA LEU A 63 -2.13 -9.86 13.19
C LEU A 63 -1.20 -9.10 12.22
N ALA A 64 0.07 -9.51 12.11
CA ALA A 64 1.00 -8.94 11.16
C ALA A 64 0.50 -9.09 9.71
N VAL A 65 -0.02 -10.29 9.37
CA VAL A 65 -0.62 -10.58 8.06
C VAL A 65 -1.86 -9.72 7.80
N ALA A 66 -2.70 -9.54 8.83
CA ALA A 66 -3.89 -8.70 8.73
C ALA A 66 -3.53 -7.24 8.44
N PHE A 67 -2.56 -6.66 9.14
CA PHE A 67 -2.11 -5.30 8.87
C PHE A 67 -1.44 -5.16 7.50
N ASP A 68 -0.67 -6.16 7.07
CA ASP A 68 -0.04 -6.16 5.74
C ASP A 68 -1.09 -6.18 4.61
N SER A 69 -2.25 -6.83 4.82
CA SER A 69 -3.34 -6.86 3.84
C SER A 69 -3.84 -5.46 3.45
N GLY A 70 -3.80 -4.49 4.37
CA GLY A 70 -4.12 -3.09 4.08
C GLY A 70 -3.10 -2.44 3.14
N GLY A 71 -1.83 -2.79 3.29
CA GLY A 71 -0.74 -2.31 2.44
C GLY A 71 -0.73 -2.93 1.05
N VAL A 72 -0.98 -4.23 0.97
CA VAL A 72 -0.99 -4.97 -0.31
C VAL A 72 -2.06 -4.46 -1.28
N THR A 73 -3.15 -3.87 -0.78
CA THR A 73 -4.21 -3.30 -1.61
C THR A 73 -3.85 -1.95 -2.23
N THR A 74 -2.84 -1.28 -1.69
CA THR A 74 -2.37 0.02 -2.17
C THR A 74 -1.19 -0.15 -3.11
N GLY A 75 -1.46 -0.15 -4.40
CA GLY A 75 -0.44 -0.34 -5.44
C GLY A 75 -0.32 0.84 -6.40
N PRO A 76 0.63 0.78 -7.35
CA PRO A 76 0.88 1.86 -8.30
C PRO A 76 -0.28 2.15 -9.26
N MET A 77 -1.28 1.27 -9.35
CA MET A 77 -2.52 1.51 -10.10
C MET A 77 -3.68 1.95 -9.20
N THR A 78 -3.85 1.31 -8.05
CA THR A 78 -5.00 1.52 -7.16
C THR A 78 -4.98 2.90 -6.55
N VAL A 79 -3.83 3.34 -6.08
CA VAL A 79 -3.67 4.65 -5.41
C VAL A 79 -4.00 5.81 -6.35
N PRO A 80 -3.40 5.93 -7.54
CA PRO A 80 -3.76 7.02 -8.47
C PRO A 80 -5.23 7.03 -8.85
N PHE A 81 -5.84 5.84 -9.00
CA PHE A 81 -7.25 5.70 -9.32
C PHE A 81 -8.14 6.21 -8.18
N ILE A 82 -7.93 5.74 -6.95
CA ILE A 82 -8.70 6.17 -5.77
C ILE A 82 -8.54 7.66 -5.53
N MET A 83 -7.33 8.19 -5.65
CA MET A 83 -7.06 9.61 -5.47
C MET A 83 -7.72 10.47 -6.54
N ALA A 84 -7.66 10.07 -7.82
CA ALA A 84 -8.34 10.77 -8.90
C ALA A 84 -9.86 10.77 -8.71
N MET A 85 -10.42 9.66 -8.21
CA MET A 85 -11.83 9.56 -7.85
C MET A 85 -12.20 10.52 -6.71
N GLY A 86 -11.35 10.63 -5.67
CA GLY A 86 -11.54 11.59 -4.58
C GLY A 86 -11.58 13.04 -5.04
N VAL A 87 -10.62 13.44 -5.87
CA VAL A 87 -10.61 14.80 -6.47
C VAL A 87 -11.81 15.00 -7.39
N GLY A 88 -12.17 14.00 -8.20
CA GLY A 88 -13.34 14.07 -9.08
C GLY A 88 -14.64 14.26 -8.30
N LEU A 89 -14.89 13.48 -7.26
CA LEU A 89 -16.07 13.59 -6.41
C LEU A 89 -16.11 14.92 -5.65
N ALA A 90 -14.99 15.34 -5.09
CA ALA A 90 -14.88 16.60 -4.40
C ALA A 90 -15.16 17.79 -5.35
N SER A 91 -14.70 17.73 -6.60
CA SER A 91 -14.94 18.79 -7.59
C SER A 91 -16.42 18.93 -7.97
N VAL A 92 -17.22 17.87 -7.88
CA VAL A 92 -18.68 17.91 -8.14
C VAL A 92 -19.41 18.72 -7.06
N ARG A 93 -18.93 18.69 -5.83
CA ARG A 93 -19.54 19.42 -4.71
C ARG A 93 -19.38 20.95 -4.84
N GLY A 94 -18.24 21.44 -5.28
CA GLY A 94 -17.97 22.86 -5.50
C GLY A 94 -17.97 23.75 -4.25
N ASP A 95 -18.00 23.17 -3.03
CA ASP A 95 -17.95 23.90 -1.77
C ASP A 95 -16.49 24.19 -1.32
N LYS A 96 -16.33 25.11 -0.34
CA LYS A 96 -15.00 25.54 0.14
C LYS A 96 -14.16 24.40 0.73
N ASN A 97 -14.80 23.35 1.22
CA ASN A 97 -14.13 22.20 1.86
C ASN A 97 -13.86 21.04 0.88
N ALA A 98 -14.34 21.15 -0.36
CA ALA A 98 -14.23 20.10 -1.36
C ALA A 98 -12.78 19.61 -1.56
N SER A 99 -11.82 20.52 -1.62
CA SER A 99 -10.41 20.19 -1.83
C SER A 99 -9.79 19.44 -0.64
N SER A 100 -10.16 19.78 0.59
CA SER A 100 -9.69 19.07 1.80
C SER A 100 -10.33 17.71 1.95
N ASP A 101 -11.59 17.55 1.55
CA ASP A 101 -12.33 16.30 1.62
C ASP A 101 -11.93 15.30 0.51
N SER A 102 -11.17 15.71 -0.49
CA SER A 102 -10.63 14.83 -1.54
C SER A 102 -9.61 13.81 -1.03
N PHE A 103 -9.02 14.03 0.14
CA PHE A 103 -8.10 13.13 0.83
C PHE A 103 -8.82 12.21 1.82
N GLY A 104 -8.16 11.13 2.23
CA GLY A 104 -8.65 10.14 3.19
C GLY A 104 -9.32 8.92 2.55
N LEU A 105 -9.40 8.86 1.20
CA LEU A 105 -9.98 7.71 0.52
C LEU A 105 -9.04 6.51 0.56
N VAL A 106 -7.75 6.73 0.35
CA VAL A 106 -6.75 5.64 0.40
C VAL A 106 -6.68 5.09 1.82
N ALA A 107 -6.68 5.96 2.83
CA ALA A 107 -6.69 5.56 4.23
C ALA A 107 -7.89 4.66 4.56
N LEU A 108 -9.11 5.07 4.20
CA LEU A 108 -10.31 4.30 4.46
C LEU A 108 -10.32 2.99 3.67
N SER A 109 -9.92 3.01 2.39
CA SER A 109 -9.84 1.78 1.58
C SER A 109 -8.80 0.79 2.09
N SER A 110 -7.76 1.24 2.80
CA SER A 110 -6.73 0.38 3.40
C SER A 110 -7.18 -0.24 4.73
N ILE A 111 -8.01 0.45 5.53
CA ILE A 111 -8.55 -0.10 6.78
C ILE A 111 -9.50 -1.26 6.50
N GLY A 112 -10.26 -1.20 5.40
CA GLY A 112 -11.22 -2.23 5.02
C GLY A 112 -10.65 -3.63 4.96
N PRO A 113 -9.61 -3.87 4.16
CA PRO A 113 -8.91 -5.15 4.11
C PRO A 113 -8.39 -5.62 5.47
N VAL A 114 -7.79 -4.71 6.24
CA VAL A 114 -7.27 -5.06 7.58
C VAL A 114 -8.40 -5.58 8.47
N LEU A 115 -9.51 -4.86 8.56
CA LEU A 115 -10.68 -5.29 9.33
C LEU A 115 -11.27 -6.60 8.80
N ALA A 116 -11.42 -6.73 7.49
CA ALA A 116 -11.95 -7.93 6.87
C ALA A 116 -11.07 -9.17 7.15
N VAL A 117 -9.75 -9.02 7.09
CA VAL A 117 -8.80 -10.11 7.39
C VAL A 117 -8.75 -10.40 8.89
N VAL A 118 -8.83 -9.39 9.78
CA VAL A 118 -8.95 -9.64 11.24
C VAL A 118 -10.23 -10.42 11.54
N ILE A 119 -11.38 -10.04 10.95
CA ILE A 119 -12.63 -10.78 11.09
C ILE A 119 -12.47 -12.22 10.59
N LEU A 120 -11.85 -12.41 9.43
CA LEU A 120 -11.56 -13.73 8.88
C LEU A 120 -10.71 -14.56 9.84
N GLY A 121 -9.70 -13.95 10.46
CA GLY A 121 -8.84 -14.59 11.48
C GLY A 121 -9.59 -15.06 12.70
N CYS A 122 -10.64 -14.35 13.14
CA CYS A 122 -11.50 -14.78 14.24
C CYS A 122 -12.28 -16.05 13.90
N PHE A 123 -12.68 -16.25 12.62
CA PHE A 123 -13.43 -17.44 12.19
C PHE A 123 -12.51 -18.65 11.92
N TYR A 124 -11.38 -18.42 11.28
CA TYR A 124 -10.46 -19.50 10.88
C TYR A 124 -9.47 -19.88 11.99
N ASN A 125 -9.25 -19.01 12.97
CA ASN A 125 -8.31 -19.18 14.08
C ASN A 125 -6.97 -19.80 13.65
N PRO A 126 -6.22 -19.16 12.70
CA PRO A 126 -5.03 -19.73 12.12
C PRO A 126 -3.94 -19.87 13.20
N THR A 127 -3.60 -21.13 13.53
CA THR A 127 -2.59 -21.45 14.56
C THR A 127 -1.18 -21.47 14.00
N GLU A 128 -1.04 -21.58 12.68
CA GLU A 128 0.26 -21.64 12.00
C GLU A 128 0.35 -20.54 10.93
N THR A 129 1.26 -19.61 11.14
CA THR A 129 1.73 -18.70 10.09
C THR A 129 3.11 -19.19 9.66
N ALA A 130 3.20 -19.75 8.46
CA ALA A 130 4.46 -20.19 7.88
C ALA A 130 4.91 -19.19 6.84
N TYR A 131 5.97 -18.44 7.13
CA TYR A 131 6.65 -17.66 6.10
C TYR A 131 7.60 -18.57 5.32
N THR A 132 7.22 -18.91 4.11
CA THR A 132 8.16 -19.55 3.17
C THR A 132 8.95 -18.43 2.49
N ALA A 133 10.18 -18.20 2.95
CA ALA A 133 11.05 -17.24 2.30
C ALA A 133 11.15 -17.59 0.82
N ALA A 134 11.00 -16.60 -0.06
CA ALA A 134 11.30 -16.78 -1.47
C ALA A 134 12.75 -17.24 -1.57
N SER A 135 12.97 -18.55 -1.80
CA SER A 135 14.31 -19.06 -1.98
C SER A 135 14.92 -18.38 -3.19
N ALA A 136 16.04 -17.69 -2.96
CA ALA A 136 16.85 -17.25 -4.06
C ALA A 136 17.21 -18.52 -4.85
N ALA A 137 16.57 -18.75 -5.99
CA ALA A 137 17.00 -19.80 -6.91
C ALA A 137 18.48 -19.58 -7.14
N GLY A 138 19.31 -20.61 -6.95
CA GLY A 138 20.75 -20.50 -6.95
C GLY A 138 21.26 -19.79 -8.20
N VAL A 139 21.47 -18.50 -8.06
CA VAL A 139 21.96 -17.61 -9.12
C VAL A 139 23.46 -17.60 -9.00
N ALA A 140 24.12 -18.35 -9.85
CA ALA A 140 25.59 -18.43 -9.86
C ALA A 140 26.23 -17.43 -10.83
N THR A 141 25.51 -17.04 -11.89
CA THR A 141 26.04 -16.19 -12.95
C THR A 141 25.08 -15.06 -13.34
N THR A 142 25.62 -13.99 -13.91
CA THR A 142 24.83 -12.89 -14.49
C THR A 142 23.85 -13.38 -15.56
N ARG A 143 24.22 -14.45 -16.28
CA ARG A 143 23.35 -15.08 -17.27
C ARG A 143 22.09 -15.67 -16.62
N ASP A 144 22.21 -16.27 -15.45
CA ASP A 144 21.07 -16.85 -14.71
C ASP A 144 20.11 -15.75 -14.26
N VAL A 145 20.64 -14.60 -13.82
CA VAL A 145 19.83 -13.42 -13.48
C VAL A 145 19.02 -12.98 -14.71
N VAL A 146 19.67 -12.74 -15.83
CA VAL A 146 19.00 -12.30 -17.07
C VAL A 146 17.96 -13.31 -17.50
N TRP A 147 18.27 -14.61 -17.41
CA TRP A 147 17.34 -15.67 -17.76
C TRP A 147 16.10 -15.67 -16.86
N GLN A 148 16.26 -15.46 -15.56
CA GLN A 148 15.13 -15.35 -14.63
C GLN A 148 14.22 -14.17 -14.98
N PHE A 149 14.78 -13.01 -15.32
CA PHE A 149 13.99 -11.86 -15.77
C PHE A 149 13.19 -12.19 -17.06
N VAL A 150 13.85 -12.78 -18.05
CA VAL A 150 13.21 -13.14 -19.32
C VAL A 150 12.14 -14.21 -19.13
N ALA A 151 12.40 -15.23 -18.30
CA ALA A 151 11.46 -16.32 -18.05
C ALA A 151 10.20 -15.87 -17.27
N ASN A 152 10.34 -14.92 -16.35
CA ASN A 152 9.22 -14.43 -15.53
C ASN A 152 8.46 -13.26 -16.20
N MET A 153 9.06 -12.53 -17.14
CA MET A 153 8.43 -11.38 -17.79
C MET A 153 7.04 -11.68 -18.40
N PRO A 154 6.78 -12.80 -19.09
CA PRO A 154 5.46 -13.10 -19.63
C PRO A 154 4.36 -13.17 -18.58
N SER A 155 4.66 -13.63 -17.36
CA SER A 155 3.69 -13.68 -16.26
C SER A 155 3.28 -12.28 -15.83
N TYR A 156 4.23 -11.35 -15.69
CA TYR A 156 3.94 -9.95 -15.35
C TYR A 156 3.25 -9.19 -16.49
N VAL A 157 3.58 -9.50 -17.73
CA VAL A 157 2.85 -9.00 -18.92
C VAL A 157 1.36 -9.34 -18.81
N ARG A 158 1.05 -10.60 -18.50
CA ARG A 158 -0.33 -11.06 -18.32
C ARG A 158 -1.01 -10.47 -17.09
N GLU A 159 -0.32 -10.42 -15.96
CA GLU A 159 -0.83 -9.90 -14.69
C GLU A 159 -1.23 -8.42 -14.80
N VAL A 160 -0.33 -7.60 -15.35
CA VAL A 160 -0.58 -6.16 -15.55
C VAL A 160 -1.70 -5.94 -16.57
N LEU A 161 -1.77 -6.75 -17.64
CA LEU A 161 -2.85 -6.66 -18.63
C LEU A 161 -4.22 -6.91 -17.97
N ILE A 162 -4.34 -7.98 -17.19
CA ILE A 162 -5.58 -8.33 -16.47
C ILE A 162 -5.95 -7.22 -15.48
N SER A 163 -4.97 -6.66 -14.77
CA SER A 163 -5.21 -5.61 -13.76
C SER A 163 -5.61 -4.27 -14.38
N LEU A 164 -5.06 -3.91 -15.56
CA LEU A 164 -5.42 -2.68 -16.27
C LEU A 164 -6.72 -2.81 -17.08
N ALA A 165 -7.09 -4.02 -17.51
CA ALA A 165 -8.23 -4.24 -18.37
C ALA A 165 -9.55 -3.63 -17.84
N PRO A 166 -9.93 -3.75 -16.55
CA PRO A 166 -11.14 -3.14 -16.03
C PRO A 166 -11.13 -1.61 -16.14
N ILE A 167 -9.99 -0.97 -15.87
CA ILE A 167 -9.86 0.51 -15.93
C ILE A 167 -10.00 0.98 -17.38
N VAL A 168 -9.33 0.31 -18.30
CA VAL A 168 -9.42 0.60 -19.72
C VAL A 168 -10.83 0.34 -20.25
N ALA A 169 -11.48 -0.74 -19.81
CA ALA A 169 -12.86 -1.07 -20.19
C ALA A 169 -13.84 0.02 -19.71
N VAL A 170 -13.74 0.45 -18.45
CA VAL A 170 -14.59 1.54 -17.90
C VAL A 170 -14.38 2.83 -18.71
N PHE A 171 -13.14 3.18 -19.01
CA PHE A 171 -12.84 4.36 -19.83
C PHE A 171 -13.42 4.23 -21.26
N ALA A 172 -13.26 3.07 -21.89
CA ALA A 172 -13.76 2.81 -23.23
C ALA A 172 -15.29 2.86 -23.28
N VAL A 173 -15.97 2.22 -22.32
CA VAL A 173 -17.43 2.23 -22.18
C VAL A 173 -17.92 3.66 -21.98
N PHE A 174 -17.32 4.41 -21.05
CA PHE A 174 -17.69 5.80 -20.81
C PHE A 174 -17.51 6.67 -22.05
N GLN A 175 -16.39 6.52 -22.76
CA GLN A 175 -16.12 7.26 -23.99
C GLN A 175 -17.09 6.91 -25.13
N LEU A 176 -17.47 5.62 -25.23
CA LEU A 176 -18.40 5.14 -26.26
C LEU A 176 -19.81 5.76 -26.06
N PHE A 177 -20.31 5.77 -24.83
CA PHE A 177 -21.63 6.31 -24.50
C PHE A 177 -21.65 7.83 -24.43
N SER A 178 -20.67 8.42 -23.77
CA SER A 178 -20.68 9.86 -23.48
C SER A 178 -20.07 10.72 -24.59
N ARG A 179 -19.14 10.18 -25.39
CA ARG A 179 -18.37 10.86 -26.45
C ARG A 179 -17.84 12.25 -26.05
N ARG A 180 -17.62 12.45 -24.75
CA ARG A 180 -17.32 13.75 -24.14
C ARG A 180 -15.88 14.22 -24.41
N TYR A 181 -14.95 13.26 -24.62
CA TYR A 181 -13.56 13.59 -24.87
C TYR A 181 -13.26 13.70 -26.36
N LEU A 182 -12.50 14.74 -26.72
CA LEU A 182 -12.00 14.96 -28.08
C LEU A 182 -11.00 13.84 -28.45
N ARG A 183 -10.90 13.53 -29.74
CA ARG A 183 -9.95 12.52 -30.25
C ARG A 183 -8.53 12.71 -29.69
N ARG A 184 -8.04 13.96 -29.64
CA ARG A 184 -6.72 14.31 -29.10
C ARG A 184 -6.57 13.93 -27.62
N GLN A 185 -7.62 14.07 -26.81
CA GLN A 185 -7.61 13.69 -25.39
C GLN A 185 -7.62 12.17 -25.25
N VAL A 186 -8.46 11.47 -26.02
CA VAL A 186 -8.50 10.00 -26.04
C VAL A 186 -7.13 9.43 -26.43
N THR A 187 -6.51 9.94 -27.51
CA THR A 187 -5.16 9.50 -27.89
C THR A 187 -4.14 9.72 -26.76
N ARG A 188 -4.18 10.86 -26.09
CA ARG A 188 -3.28 11.15 -24.94
C ARG A 188 -3.48 10.14 -23.81
N VAL A 189 -4.72 9.82 -23.45
CA VAL A 189 -5.04 8.83 -22.43
C VAL A 189 -4.59 7.43 -22.85
N THR A 190 -4.85 7.02 -24.09
CA THR A 190 -4.40 5.73 -24.62
C THR A 190 -2.88 5.58 -24.59
N VAL A 191 -2.15 6.61 -25.01
CA VAL A 191 -0.68 6.63 -24.92
C VAL A 191 -0.24 6.53 -23.44
N GLY A 192 -0.93 7.23 -22.53
CA GLY A 192 -0.70 7.10 -21.09
C GLY A 192 -0.88 5.68 -20.59
N PHE A 193 -1.92 4.96 -21.00
CA PHE A 193 -2.13 3.55 -20.66
C PHE A 193 -1.00 2.65 -21.17
N VAL A 194 -0.51 2.87 -22.39
CA VAL A 194 0.61 2.10 -22.96
C VAL A 194 1.88 2.32 -22.13
N TYR A 195 2.22 3.56 -21.79
CA TYR A 195 3.37 3.85 -20.93
C TYR A 195 3.21 3.23 -19.53
N THR A 196 2.02 3.34 -18.94
CA THR A 196 1.72 2.73 -17.63
C THR A 196 1.89 1.21 -17.68
N TYR A 197 1.38 0.57 -18.74
CA TYR A 197 1.50 -0.87 -18.93
C TYR A 197 2.97 -1.32 -18.99
N ILE A 198 3.76 -0.70 -19.88
CA ILE A 198 5.18 -1.02 -20.02
C ILE A 198 5.94 -0.76 -18.70
N GLY A 199 5.69 0.41 -18.09
CA GLY A 199 6.34 0.79 -16.85
C GLY A 199 6.03 -0.16 -15.69
N LEU A 200 4.77 -0.59 -15.56
CA LEU A 200 4.35 -1.52 -14.50
C LEU A 200 4.91 -2.93 -14.72
N VAL A 201 4.94 -3.42 -15.96
CA VAL A 201 5.56 -4.73 -16.26
C VAL A 201 7.03 -4.74 -15.84
N LEU A 202 7.78 -3.72 -16.25
CA LEU A 202 9.20 -3.60 -15.90
C LEU A 202 9.40 -3.43 -14.39
N PHE A 203 8.57 -2.60 -13.76
CA PHE A 203 8.64 -2.35 -12.33
C PHE A 203 8.35 -3.62 -11.51
N LEU A 204 7.22 -4.29 -11.75
CA LEU A 204 6.85 -5.49 -11.01
C LEU A 204 7.82 -6.64 -11.25
N CYS A 205 8.28 -6.82 -12.48
CA CYS A 205 9.32 -7.80 -12.80
C CYS A 205 10.61 -7.49 -12.02
N GLY A 206 11.06 -6.23 -12.01
CA GLY A 206 12.24 -5.79 -11.28
C GLY A 206 12.15 -6.02 -9.78
N VAL A 207 11.00 -5.67 -9.20
CA VAL A 207 10.79 -5.78 -7.76
C VAL A 207 10.69 -7.25 -7.31
N ASN A 208 9.90 -8.06 -7.99
CA ASN A 208 9.67 -9.45 -7.56
C ASN A 208 10.82 -10.41 -7.93
N VAL A 209 11.43 -10.23 -9.08
CA VAL A 209 12.53 -11.11 -9.55
C VAL A 209 13.88 -10.66 -9.03
N GLY A 210 14.08 -9.34 -8.88
CA GLY A 210 15.36 -8.79 -8.44
C GLY A 210 15.42 -8.50 -6.95
N PHE A 211 14.52 -7.66 -6.44
CA PHE A 211 14.61 -7.16 -5.06
C PHE A 211 14.15 -8.15 -4.00
N ALA A 212 13.09 -8.95 -4.24
CA ALA A 212 12.59 -9.87 -3.23
C ALA A 212 13.59 -10.96 -2.84
N PRO A 213 14.26 -11.67 -3.77
CA PRO A 213 15.30 -12.63 -3.43
C PRO A 213 16.52 -11.98 -2.78
N LEU A 214 16.89 -10.76 -3.22
CA LEU A 214 17.98 -10.01 -2.62
C LEU A 214 17.68 -9.63 -1.17
N GLY A 215 16.48 -9.16 -0.87
CA GLY A 215 16.03 -8.87 0.49
C GLY A 215 16.14 -10.10 1.39
N ALA A 216 15.64 -11.24 0.93
CA ALA A 216 15.68 -12.49 1.68
C ALA A 216 17.11 -12.97 1.96
N SER A 217 18.02 -12.93 0.98
CA SER A 217 19.42 -13.34 1.19
C SER A 217 20.16 -12.39 2.12
N MET A 218 20.03 -11.07 1.91
CA MET A 218 20.66 -10.06 2.77
C MET A 218 20.17 -10.15 4.21
N GLY A 219 18.84 -10.29 4.40
CA GLY A 219 18.24 -10.43 5.73
C GLY A 219 18.74 -11.67 6.45
N GLY A 220 18.74 -12.82 5.78
CA GLY A 220 19.23 -14.09 6.32
C GLY A 220 20.73 -14.05 6.69
N ASP A 221 21.57 -13.52 5.80
CA ASP A 221 23.02 -13.45 6.02
C ASP A 221 23.37 -12.50 7.18
N ILE A 222 22.72 -11.33 7.25
CA ILE A 222 22.99 -10.36 8.32
C ILE A 222 22.40 -10.84 9.65
N ALA A 223 21.19 -11.41 9.65
CA ALA A 223 20.51 -11.88 10.87
C ALA A 223 21.25 -13.04 11.55
N SER A 224 21.81 -13.96 10.75
CA SER A 224 22.59 -15.10 11.25
C SER A 224 24.03 -14.72 11.68
N GLY A 225 24.50 -13.55 11.28
CA GLY A 225 25.83 -13.07 11.54
C GLY A 225 26.04 -12.42 12.92
N ARG A 226 27.31 -12.21 13.28
CA ARG A 226 27.72 -11.47 14.50
C ARG A 226 27.16 -10.04 14.54
N TRP A 227 26.90 -9.45 13.38
CA TRP A 227 26.52 -8.05 13.19
C TRP A 227 25.01 -7.86 12.97
N ARG A 228 24.17 -8.76 13.51
CA ARG A 228 22.71 -8.73 13.33
C ARG A 228 22.04 -7.36 13.62
N TRP A 229 22.64 -6.55 14.52
CA TRP A 229 22.13 -5.21 14.84
C TRP A 229 22.29 -4.20 13.69
N LEU A 230 23.13 -4.49 12.69
CA LEU A 230 23.23 -3.69 11.48
C LEU A 230 21.95 -3.72 10.64
N LEU A 231 21.07 -4.70 10.83
CA LEU A 231 19.77 -4.72 10.18
C LEU A 231 18.94 -3.46 10.48
N VAL A 232 19.08 -2.87 11.69
CA VAL A 232 18.33 -1.66 12.05
C VAL A 232 18.74 -0.47 11.18
N PRO A 233 20.01 0.00 11.16
CA PRO A 233 20.41 1.13 10.34
C PRO A 233 20.32 0.84 8.83
N ILE A 234 20.56 -0.40 8.39
CA ILE A 234 20.40 -0.80 7.00
C ILE A 234 18.91 -0.73 6.62
N GLY A 235 18.01 -1.30 7.43
CA GLY A 235 16.58 -1.22 7.21
C GLY A 235 16.07 0.24 7.18
N MET A 236 16.57 1.10 8.08
CA MET A 236 16.26 2.54 8.06
C MET A 236 16.70 3.20 6.75
N LEU A 237 17.90 2.90 6.27
CA LEU A 237 18.44 3.44 5.02
C LEU A 237 17.60 2.97 3.82
N ILE A 238 17.29 1.68 3.78
CA ILE A 238 16.44 1.09 2.75
C ILE A 238 15.06 1.72 2.77
N GLY A 239 14.41 1.82 3.94
CA GLY A 239 13.10 2.44 4.10
C GLY A 239 13.07 3.90 3.63
N TYR A 240 14.15 4.65 3.88
CA TYR A 240 14.28 6.02 3.37
C TYR A 240 14.29 6.09 1.83
N TYR A 241 14.98 5.18 1.16
CA TYR A 241 15.09 5.18 -0.30
C TYR A 241 13.90 4.53 -0.99
N ILE A 242 13.25 3.54 -0.38
CA ILE A 242 12.05 2.89 -0.92
C ILE A 242 10.95 3.92 -1.19
N VAL A 243 10.72 4.86 -0.28
CA VAL A 243 9.73 5.94 -0.45
C VAL A 243 9.98 6.75 -1.72
N LYS A 244 11.26 6.96 -2.08
CA LYS A 244 11.61 7.69 -3.30
C LYS A 244 11.42 6.87 -4.56
N ALA A 245 11.52 5.55 -4.45
CA ALA A 245 11.37 4.63 -5.58
C ALA A 245 9.89 4.26 -5.83
N GLU A 246 9.01 4.42 -4.82
CA GLU A 246 7.60 4.01 -4.93
C GLU A 246 6.80 4.96 -5.85
N PRO A 247 6.26 4.46 -6.99
CA PRO A 247 5.53 5.29 -7.93
C PRO A 247 4.27 5.93 -7.35
N ALA A 248 3.55 5.21 -6.48
CA ALA A 248 2.32 5.66 -5.87
C ALA A 248 2.54 6.91 -4.98
N ILE A 249 3.67 6.95 -4.25
CA ILE A 249 4.07 8.09 -3.42
C ILE A 249 4.34 9.33 -4.29
N GLN A 250 4.95 9.14 -5.47
CA GLN A 250 5.21 10.28 -6.36
C GLN A 250 3.91 10.91 -6.88
N VAL A 251 2.89 10.08 -7.15
CA VAL A 251 1.55 10.57 -7.54
C VAL A 251 0.91 11.34 -6.38
N LEU A 252 0.91 10.78 -5.17
CA LEU A 252 0.39 11.44 -3.97
C LEU A 252 1.06 12.81 -3.75
N ASN A 253 2.39 12.86 -3.79
CA ASN A 253 3.14 14.08 -3.54
C ASN A 253 2.77 15.19 -4.54
N ARG A 254 2.64 14.86 -5.83
CA ARG A 254 2.22 15.81 -6.86
C ARG A 254 0.77 16.27 -6.67
N GLN A 255 -0.11 15.37 -6.25
CA GLN A 255 -1.51 15.71 -6.00
C GLN A 255 -1.64 16.63 -4.79
N VAL A 256 -0.91 16.37 -3.70
CA VAL A 256 -0.87 17.27 -2.53
C VAL A 256 -0.36 18.65 -2.93
N GLU A 257 0.74 18.73 -3.69
CA GLU A 257 1.27 19.99 -4.19
C GLU A 257 0.25 20.75 -5.05
N GLY A 258 -0.47 20.05 -5.93
CA GLY A 258 -1.51 20.64 -6.78
C GLY A 258 -2.71 21.15 -6.00
N VAL A 259 -3.25 20.35 -5.05
CA VAL A 259 -4.42 20.73 -4.23
C VAL A 259 -4.09 21.84 -3.25
N THR A 260 -2.86 21.87 -2.74
CA THR A 260 -2.40 22.95 -1.81
C THR A 260 -1.86 24.18 -2.53
N ASN A 261 -1.96 24.25 -3.87
CA ASN A 261 -1.38 25.32 -4.68
C ASN A 261 0.10 25.59 -4.36
N GLY A 262 0.88 24.54 -4.10
CA GLY A 262 2.30 24.63 -3.79
C GLY A 262 2.63 24.98 -2.34
N ALA A 263 1.64 25.22 -1.46
CA ALA A 263 1.90 25.48 -0.04
C ALA A 263 2.62 24.31 0.64
N VAL A 264 2.32 23.09 0.22
CA VAL A 264 3.06 21.87 0.58
C VAL A 264 3.75 21.35 -0.67
N SER A 265 5.07 21.52 -0.76
CA SER A 265 5.82 21.06 -1.93
C SER A 265 5.99 19.52 -1.93
N ALA A 266 5.98 18.92 -3.12
CA ALA A 266 6.22 17.48 -3.30
C ALA A 266 7.57 17.04 -2.69
N ARG A 267 8.58 17.90 -2.69
CA ARG A 267 9.89 17.63 -2.07
C ARG A 267 9.81 17.55 -0.54
N ALA A 268 9.05 18.46 0.10
CA ALA A 268 8.84 18.44 1.55
C ALA A 268 8.09 17.16 1.96
N MET A 269 7.00 16.84 1.27
CA MET A 269 6.25 15.61 1.48
C MET A 269 7.13 14.37 1.36
N ASN A 270 7.90 14.27 0.29
CA ASN A 270 8.79 13.13 0.07
C ASN A 270 9.82 12.97 1.20
N ARG A 271 10.43 14.07 1.67
CA ARG A 271 11.37 14.04 2.80
C ARG A 271 10.70 13.58 4.10
N CYS A 272 9.55 14.14 4.44
CA CYS A 272 8.81 13.77 5.66
C CYS A 272 8.41 12.29 5.62
N LEU A 273 7.88 11.80 4.50
CA LEU A 273 7.52 10.40 4.32
C LEU A 273 8.76 9.48 4.40
N SER A 274 9.86 9.86 3.74
CA SER A 274 11.10 9.07 3.78
C SER A 274 11.65 8.94 5.20
N ILE A 275 11.61 10.01 6.00
CA ILE A 275 12.05 9.98 7.41
C ILE A 275 11.10 9.12 8.25
N GLY A 276 9.78 9.30 8.09
CA GLY A 276 8.77 8.53 8.82
C GLY A 276 8.85 7.03 8.53
N VAL A 277 8.94 6.64 7.26
CA VAL A 277 9.08 5.23 6.86
C VAL A 277 10.43 4.66 7.32
N SER A 278 11.52 5.43 7.22
CA SER A 278 12.82 5.03 7.74
C SER A 278 12.76 4.69 9.24
N ALA A 279 12.16 5.55 10.04
CA ALA A 279 11.98 5.32 11.48
C ALA A 279 11.09 4.10 11.76
N SER A 280 9.99 3.94 11.02
CA SER A 280 9.06 2.80 11.17
C SER A 280 9.73 1.48 10.82
N VAL A 281 10.53 1.45 9.74
CA VAL A 281 11.29 0.25 9.35
C VAL A 281 12.36 -0.07 10.41
N GLY A 282 13.07 0.94 10.93
CA GLY A 282 14.01 0.74 12.03
C GLY A 282 13.36 0.11 13.27
N LEU A 283 12.17 0.59 13.66
CA LEU A 283 11.37 0.00 14.73
C LEU A 283 10.92 -1.43 14.42
N SER A 284 10.56 -1.72 13.16
CA SER A 284 10.20 -3.08 12.73
C SER A 284 11.39 -4.03 12.83
N MET A 285 12.57 -3.62 12.37
CA MET A 285 13.80 -4.42 12.49
C MET A 285 14.18 -4.65 13.95
N LEU A 286 14.08 -3.61 14.76
CA LEU A 286 14.30 -3.72 16.22
C LEU A 286 13.34 -4.74 16.84
N ARG A 287 12.06 -4.68 16.47
CA ARG A 287 11.04 -5.64 16.93
C ARG A 287 11.42 -7.08 16.56
N VAL A 288 11.81 -7.33 15.31
CA VAL A 288 12.20 -8.67 14.84
C VAL A 288 13.39 -9.19 15.64
N LEU A 289 14.41 -8.36 15.85
CA LEU A 289 15.62 -8.76 16.60
C LEU A 289 15.40 -8.99 18.09
N THR A 290 14.42 -8.29 18.69
CA THR A 290 14.12 -8.38 20.12
C THR A 290 12.97 -9.33 20.46
N GLY A 291 12.20 -9.77 19.46
CA GLY A 291 11.00 -10.60 19.67
C GLY A 291 9.82 -9.84 20.30
N LEU A 292 9.82 -8.51 20.28
CA LEU A 292 8.73 -7.70 20.83
C LEU A 292 7.43 -7.94 20.09
N SER A 293 6.31 -8.01 20.83
CA SER A 293 4.98 -8.10 20.21
C SER A 293 4.67 -6.84 19.41
N ILE A 294 4.03 -7.02 18.24
CA ILE A 294 3.61 -5.93 17.35
C ILE A 294 2.71 -4.90 18.05
N HIS A 295 1.92 -5.33 19.05
CA HIS A 295 1.03 -4.45 19.81
C HIS A 295 1.77 -3.31 20.51
N TRP A 296 3.02 -3.55 20.99
CA TRP A 296 3.82 -2.53 21.67
C TRP A 296 4.26 -1.38 20.78
N ILE A 297 4.23 -1.56 19.47
CA ILE A 297 4.56 -0.50 18.49
C ILE A 297 3.29 0.08 17.89
N VAL A 298 2.35 -0.78 17.47
CA VAL A 298 1.16 -0.39 16.72
C VAL A 298 0.19 0.40 17.62
N ILE A 299 -0.09 -0.07 18.83
CA ILE A 299 -1.07 0.60 19.73
C ILE A 299 -0.63 2.01 20.08
N PRO A 300 0.59 2.25 20.64
CA PRO A 300 1.03 3.61 20.94
C PRO A 300 1.11 4.48 19.70
N GLY A 301 1.56 3.93 18.57
CA GLY A 301 1.65 4.65 17.30
C GLY A 301 0.28 5.16 16.83
N TYR A 302 -0.75 4.31 16.83
CA TYR A 302 -2.10 4.74 16.47
C TYR A 302 -2.73 5.69 17.49
N ILE A 303 -2.50 5.49 18.80
CA ILE A 303 -2.97 6.44 19.83
C ILE A 303 -2.40 7.83 19.56
N ILE A 304 -1.09 7.94 19.31
CA ILE A 304 -0.44 9.22 18.99
C ILE A 304 -1.03 9.80 17.70
N ALA A 305 -1.17 9.01 16.65
CA ALA A 305 -1.73 9.46 15.37
C ALA A 305 -3.18 9.96 15.51
N LEU A 306 -4.01 9.26 16.28
CA LEU A 306 -5.40 9.65 16.51
C LEU A 306 -5.51 10.91 17.39
N ILE A 307 -4.64 11.09 18.39
CA ILE A 307 -4.57 12.34 19.16
C ILE A 307 -4.15 13.49 18.25
N LEU A 308 -3.10 13.32 17.45
CA LEU A 308 -2.63 14.33 16.51
C LEU A 308 -3.71 14.69 15.48
N SER A 309 -4.55 13.73 15.04
CA SER A 309 -5.63 13.97 14.09
C SER A 309 -6.69 14.98 14.61
N ARG A 310 -6.73 15.24 15.93
CA ARG A 310 -7.61 16.23 16.53
C ARG A 310 -6.97 17.61 16.67
N LEU A 311 -5.64 17.67 16.59
CA LEU A 311 -4.86 18.89 16.81
C LEU A 311 -4.50 19.60 15.47
N VAL A 312 -4.51 18.86 14.35
CA VAL A 312 -4.13 19.41 13.04
C VAL A 312 -5.35 19.66 12.14
N PRO A 313 -5.23 20.58 11.15
CA PRO A 313 -6.32 20.82 10.19
C PRO A 313 -6.72 19.54 9.43
N LYS A 314 -8.02 19.40 9.13
CA LYS A 314 -8.63 18.21 8.51
C LYS A 314 -7.94 17.73 7.23
N MET A 315 -7.50 18.67 6.40
CA MET A 315 -6.78 18.33 5.16
C MET A 315 -5.48 17.57 5.43
N PHE A 316 -4.71 17.98 6.44
CA PHE A 316 -3.46 17.31 6.80
C PHE A 316 -3.69 15.92 7.42
N VAL A 317 -4.83 15.74 8.10
CA VAL A 317 -5.22 14.40 8.59
C VAL A 317 -5.43 13.46 7.39
N GLY A 318 -6.20 13.88 6.39
CA GLY A 318 -6.41 13.09 5.18
C GLY A 318 -5.10 12.76 4.46
N ILE A 319 -4.25 13.77 4.24
CA ILE A 319 -2.93 13.60 3.61
C ILE A 319 -2.05 12.64 4.41
N ALA A 320 -1.99 12.76 5.74
CA ALA A 320 -1.13 11.93 6.58
C ALA A 320 -1.55 10.45 6.56
N PHE A 321 -2.84 10.18 6.72
CA PHE A 321 -3.36 8.81 6.71
C PHE A 321 -3.32 8.17 5.31
N ASP A 322 -3.63 8.93 4.24
CA ASP A 322 -3.43 8.47 2.86
C ASP A 322 -1.95 8.15 2.59
N SER A 323 -1.05 8.99 3.09
CA SER A 323 0.40 8.78 2.95
C SER A 323 0.86 7.48 3.60
N GLY A 324 0.33 7.14 4.78
CA GLY A 324 0.60 5.87 5.45
C GLY A 324 0.13 4.68 4.63
N GLY A 325 -1.09 4.73 4.07
CA GLY A 325 -1.62 3.70 3.18
C GLY A 325 -0.79 3.54 1.91
N VAL A 326 -0.36 4.65 1.30
CA VAL A 326 0.45 4.63 0.06
C VAL A 326 1.87 4.13 0.29
N ALA A 327 2.45 4.37 1.47
CA ALA A 327 3.83 4.00 1.79
C ALA A 327 4.07 2.48 1.86
N SER A 328 3.00 1.69 2.02
CA SER A 328 3.05 0.22 2.05
C SER A 328 2.88 -0.42 0.67
N GLY A 329 3.38 0.20 -0.39
CA GLY A 329 3.28 -0.29 -1.76
C GLY A 329 4.20 -1.48 -2.09
N PRO A 330 4.23 -1.91 -3.37
CA PRO A 330 4.97 -3.10 -3.82
C PRO A 330 6.45 -3.13 -3.44
N MET A 331 7.13 -1.99 -3.43
CA MET A 331 8.55 -1.95 -3.03
C MET A 331 8.74 -2.31 -1.55
N THR A 332 7.84 -1.84 -0.68
CA THR A 332 7.89 -2.14 0.75
C THR A 332 7.58 -3.61 1.01
N THR A 333 6.52 -4.13 0.39
CA THR A 333 6.06 -5.51 0.63
C THR A 333 6.95 -6.57 -0.01
N THR A 334 7.64 -6.27 -1.11
CA THR A 334 8.48 -7.26 -1.80
C THR A 334 9.95 -7.22 -1.38
N PHE A 335 10.45 -6.13 -0.84
CA PHE A 335 11.84 -6.01 -0.41
C PHE A 335 12.02 -5.99 1.11
N LEU A 336 11.22 -5.19 1.84
CA LEU A 336 11.36 -5.09 3.30
C LEU A 336 10.75 -6.28 4.03
N LEU A 337 9.69 -6.89 3.50
CA LEU A 337 9.07 -8.04 4.13
C LEU A 337 9.97 -9.29 4.10
N PRO A 338 10.70 -9.61 3.00
CA PRO A 338 11.67 -10.69 2.98
C PRO A 338 12.95 -10.40 3.78
N LEU A 339 13.36 -9.13 3.90
CA LEU A 339 14.52 -8.69 4.66
C LEU A 339 14.33 -8.92 6.15
#